data_626751e118b6c4f2fc335a6f705e5335
#
_entry.id   626751e118b6c4f2fc335a6f705e5335
#
_cell.length_a   1.000
_cell.length_b   1.000
_cell.length_c   1.000
_cell.angle_alpha   90.00
_cell.angle_beta   90.00
_cell.angle_gamma   90.00
#
_symmetry.space_group_name_H-M   'P 1'
#
loop_
_entity.id
_entity.type
_entity.pdbx_description
1 polymer ?
#
loop_
_entity_poly.entity_id
_entity_poly.type
_entity_poly.pdbx_seq_one_letter_code
_entity_poly.pdbx_strand_id
1 'polypeptide(L)'
;MVVGSIQIGISIPSTLKSHYWAAVFCTAAVALTSAAFADDAFGPMAVTAAAQPFKLGPLQLIALRDAQFVMHNDGKTFGSAADVATVGNLLKASNLPDDRLTLSVNALLVRAGKRVILIDSGLGPAVHGALMASLGEAGVAPDEVTDVLITHSHFDHVGGLAGADGKLAFPKAVIRMSTAEWAWMKSQPNAAALVKVIDGHVQTFTPGAPIAPGVTSVALNGHTPGHVGYEITSGKQSLLDIGDMAHSWVISLKKPEWTMQFDNDKATAMATRKATFARLAKSHELVFAPHFPYPGVGRVVADGDAYTWVPEVP
;
A
#
# COMPACT_ATOMS: atom_id res chain seq x y z
N MET A 1 65.84 -51.67 -3.16
CA MET A 1 65.14 -52.38 -2.10
C MET A 1 63.66 -52.38 -2.41
N VAL A 2 63.18 -53.60 -2.67
CA VAL A 2 61.79 -53.87 -3.09
C VAL A 2 60.94 -53.95 -1.84
N VAL A 3 59.74 -53.26 -1.83
CA VAL A 3 58.72 -53.60 -0.88
C VAL A 3 57.41 -53.74 -1.62
N GLY A 4 56.84 -54.92 -1.51
CA GLY A 4 55.71 -55.40 -2.26
C GLY A 4 54.35 -54.90 -1.76
N SER A 5 53.41 -54.89 -2.70
CA SER A 5 52.02 -54.70 -2.50
C SER A 5 51.31 -55.98 -2.08
N ILE A 6 50.56 -55.98 -1.00
CA ILE A 6 49.63 -57.04 -0.62
C ILE A 6 48.24 -56.64 -1.01
N GLN A 7 47.62 -57.34 -1.97
CA GLN A 7 46.19 -57.31 -2.25
C GLN A 7 45.51 -58.37 -1.38
N ILE A 8 44.50 -57.87 -0.61
CA ILE A 8 43.56 -58.75 0.08
C ILE A 8 42.25 -58.71 -0.66
N GLY A 9 41.89 -59.76 -1.34
CA GLY A 9 40.60 -59.97 -1.94
C GLY A 9 39.55 -60.33 -0.88
N ILE A 10 38.45 -59.63 -0.83
CA ILE A 10 37.28 -60.03 -0.07
C ILE A 10 36.12 -60.22 -1.08
N SER A 11 35.68 -61.47 -1.16
CA SER A 11 34.55 -61.95 -1.90
C SER A 11 33.26 -61.54 -1.13
N ILE A 12 32.29 -60.86 -1.79
CA ILE A 12 30.97 -60.58 -1.24
C ILE A 12 29.93 -61.40 -2.00
N PRO A 13 29.10 -62.18 -1.29
CA PRO A 13 28.02 -62.95 -1.94
C PRO A 13 26.84 -62.02 -2.37
N SER A 14 26.30 -62.34 -3.53
CA SER A 14 25.04 -61.79 -4.08
C SER A 14 23.86 -62.24 -3.23
N THR A 15 23.12 -61.31 -2.68
CA THR A 15 21.65 -61.22 -2.52
C THR A 15 21.31 -60.27 -1.39
N LEU A 16 20.88 -59.08 -1.76
CA LEU A 16 19.74 -58.38 -1.11
C LEU A 16 19.36 -57.14 -1.94
N LYS A 17 18.18 -57.19 -2.54
CA LYS A 17 17.55 -56.04 -3.12
C LYS A 17 17.14 -55.10 -1.99
N SER A 18 17.70 -53.91 -1.92
CA SER A 18 17.12 -52.82 -1.13
C SER A 18 17.26 -51.53 -1.92
N HIS A 19 16.17 -50.84 -1.99
CA HIS A 19 15.97 -49.60 -2.72
C HIS A 19 16.84 -48.48 -2.12
N TYR A 20 17.85 -48.08 -2.84
CA TYR A 20 18.54 -46.80 -2.55
C TYR A 20 17.99 -45.72 -3.48
N TRP A 21 17.35 -44.75 -2.89
CA TRP A 21 17.07 -43.49 -3.54
C TRP A 21 18.40 -42.78 -3.80
N ALA A 22 18.83 -42.78 -5.05
CA ALA A 22 19.91 -41.92 -5.48
C ALA A 22 19.36 -40.48 -5.55
N ALA A 23 19.79 -39.65 -4.62
CA ALA A 23 19.60 -38.22 -4.71
C ALA A 23 20.47 -37.71 -5.87
N VAL A 24 19.85 -37.54 -7.02
CA VAL A 24 20.44 -36.81 -8.14
C VAL A 24 20.35 -35.34 -7.76
N PHE A 25 21.45 -34.74 -7.32
CA PHE A 25 21.60 -33.29 -7.29
C PHE A 25 21.64 -32.82 -8.74
N CYS A 26 20.46 -32.54 -9.26
CA CYS A 26 20.32 -31.74 -10.46
C CYS A 26 20.56 -30.27 -10.05
N THR A 27 21.80 -29.80 -10.21
CA THR A 27 22.11 -28.38 -10.24
C THR A 27 21.43 -27.83 -11.49
N ALA A 28 20.14 -27.50 -11.38
CA ALA A 28 19.49 -26.65 -12.35
C ALA A 28 20.13 -25.26 -12.18
N ALA A 29 21.07 -24.94 -13.06
CA ALA A 29 21.43 -23.59 -13.34
C ALA A 29 20.14 -22.92 -13.85
N VAL A 30 19.43 -22.22 -12.97
CA VAL A 30 18.38 -21.29 -13.36
C VAL A 30 19.10 -20.17 -14.09
N ALA A 31 19.22 -20.32 -15.41
CA ALA A 31 19.47 -19.19 -16.26
C ALA A 31 18.30 -18.24 -16.02
N LEU A 32 18.54 -17.19 -15.25
CA LEU A 32 17.72 -16.00 -15.22
C LEU A 32 17.84 -15.39 -16.63
N THR A 33 17.07 -15.93 -17.57
CA THR A 33 16.71 -15.16 -18.74
C THR A 33 15.91 -13.99 -18.19
N SER A 34 16.52 -12.81 -18.21
CA SER A 34 15.79 -11.56 -18.20
C SER A 34 14.83 -11.64 -19.40
N ALA A 35 13.64 -12.21 -19.16
CA ALA A 35 12.54 -12.03 -20.06
C ALA A 35 12.37 -10.50 -20.10
N ALA A 36 12.71 -9.92 -21.23
CA ALA A 36 12.31 -8.59 -21.56
C ALA A 36 10.79 -8.58 -21.34
N PHE A 37 10.33 -7.87 -20.33
CA PHE A 37 8.93 -7.59 -20.11
C PHE A 37 8.52 -6.68 -21.27
N ALA A 38 8.14 -7.31 -22.36
CA ALA A 38 7.53 -6.65 -23.47
C ALA A 38 6.12 -6.27 -23.03
N ASP A 39 5.86 -5.00 -22.98
CA ASP A 39 4.65 -4.24 -23.34
C ASP A 39 3.30 -4.50 -22.66
N ASP A 40 3.15 -5.45 -21.70
CA ASP A 40 1.89 -5.66 -20.99
C ASP A 40 2.12 -5.81 -19.45
N ALA A 41 2.80 -4.83 -18.86
CA ALA A 41 3.00 -4.83 -17.42
C ALA A 41 1.69 -4.43 -16.72
N PHE A 42 0.94 -5.42 -16.26
CA PHE A 42 -0.15 -5.27 -15.31
C PHE A 42 0.30 -5.74 -13.94
N GLY A 43 -0.21 -5.10 -12.88
CA GLY A 43 0.19 -5.38 -11.51
C GLY A 43 1.03 -4.26 -10.90
N PRO A 44 1.76 -4.55 -9.83
CA PRO A 44 2.64 -3.57 -9.19
C PRO A 44 3.84 -3.24 -10.10
N MET A 45 4.06 -1.94 -10.29
CA MET A 45 5.11 -1.40 -11.15
C MET A 45 6.12 -0.64 -10.30
N ALA A 46 7.40 -0.89 -10.53
CA ALA A 46 8.47 -0.09 -9.97
C ALA A 46 8.38 1.36 -10.48
N VAL A 47 8.67 2.30 -9.60
CA VAL A 47 8.71 3.73 -9.91
C VAL A 47 10.03 4.33 -9.46
N THR A 48 10.39 5.47 -10.02
CA THR A 48 11.47 6.30 -9.46
C THR A 48 11.01 6.86 -8.12
N ALA A 49 11.86 6.74 -7.10
CA ALA A 49 11.65 7.36 -5.81
C ALA A 49 11.43 8.87 -5.96
N ALA A 50 10.56 9.43 -5.15
CA ALA A 50 10.30 10.86 -5.13
C ALA A 50 9.69 11.28 -3.79
N ALA A 51 10.05 12.47 -3.34
CA ALA A 51 9.52 13.12 -2.15
C ALA A 51 9.08 14.54 -2.52
N GLN A 52 7.78 14.81 -2.49
CA GLN A 52 7.22 16.12 -2.80
C GLN A 52 6.82 16.84 -1.51
N PRO A 53 7.58 17.83 -1.06
CA PRO A 53 7.21 18.63 0.11
C PRO A 53 6.09 19.61 -0.24
N PHE A 54 5.19 19.81 0.70
CA PHE A 54 4.15 20.84 0.66
C PHE A 54 3.84 21.34 2.07
N LYS A 55 3.05 22.41 2.17
CA LYS A 55 2.74 23.04 3.47
C LYS A 55 1.26 22.97 3.79
N LEU A 56 0.97 22.74 5.07
CA LEU A 56 -0.35 22.94 5.66
C LEU A 56 -0.19 23.98 6.79
N GLY A 57 -0.39 25.25 6.49
CA GLY A 57 0.02 26.32 7.40
C GLY A 57 1.51 26.25 7.72
N PRO A 58 1.92 26.25 9.01
CA PRO A 58 3.29 26.09 9.42
C PRO A 58 3.82 24.64 9.36
N LEU A 59 2.96 23.61 9.20
CA LEU A 59 3.41 22.23 9.11
C LEU A 59 4.02 21.94 7.74
N GLN A 60 5.10 21.17 7.74
CA GLN A 60 5.68 20.59 6.55
C GLN A 60 5.18 19.15 6.41
N LEU A 61 4.57 18.85 5.28
CA LEU A 61 4.16 17.52 4.85
C LEU A 61 4.96 17.13 3.62
N ILE A 62 5.14 15.84 3.41
CA ILE A 62 5.88 15.32 2.25
C ILE A 62 5.11 14.12 1.72
N ALA A 63 4.66 14.20 0.47
CA ALA A 63 4.13 13.03 -0.23
C ALA A 63 5.31 12.18 -0.72
N LEU A 64 5.30 10.91 -0.39
CA LEU A 64 6.32 9.93 -0.74
C LEU A 64 5.77 8.96 -1.79
N ARG A 65 6.48 8.77 -2.88
CA ARG A 65 6.10 7.82 -3.92
C ARG A 65 6.66 6.45 -3.60
N ASP A 66 5.79 5.42 -3.60
CA ASP A 66 6.21 4.05 -3.35
C ASP A 66 6.16 3.17 -4.60
N ALA A 67 5.01 3.15 -5.27
CA ALA A 67 4.79 2.25 -6.40
C ALA A 67 3.67 2.78 -7.30
N GLN A 68 3.32 1.96 -8.27
CA GLN A 68 2.17 2.17 -9.14
C GLN A 68 1.55 0.81 -9.47
N PHE A 69 0.23 0.71 -9.48
CA PHE A 69 -0.47 -0.42 -10.05
C PHE A 69 -1.03 -0.08 -11.42
N VAL A 70 -0.86 -0.97 -12.38
CA VAL A 70 -1.58 -0.93 -13.65
C VAL A 70 -2.55 -2.11 -13.66
N MET A 71 -3.82 -1.83 -13.83
CA MET A 71 -4.90 -2.82 -13.75
C MET A 71 -5.75 -2.77 -15.01
N HIS A 72 -6.17 -3.94 -15.50
CA HIS A 72 -7.11 -4.00 -16.60
C HIS A 72 -8.45 -3.36 -16.23
N ASN A 73 -9.04 -2.66 -17.16
CA ASN A 73 -10.46 -2.35 -17.08
C ASN A 73 -11.26 -3.62 -17.38
N ASP A 74 -11.61 -4.37 -16.34
CA ASP A 74 -12.43 -5.57 -16.43
C ASP A 74 -13.93 -5.29 -16.20
N GLY A 75 -14.30 -4.01 -15.99
CA GLY A 75 -15.64 -3.55 -15.66
C GLY A 75 -16.14 -3.98 -14.28
N LYS A 76 -15.39 -4.82 -13.54
CA LYS A 76 -15.80 -5.41 -12.27
C LYS A 76 -15.06 -4.81 -11.07
N THR A 77 -13.75 -4.71 -11.20
CA THR A 77 -12.89 -4.29 -10.07
C THR A 77 -13.25 -2.88 -9.57
N PHE A 78 -13.46 -1.93 -10.47
CA PHE A 78 -13.78 -0.53 -10.14
C PHE A 78 -15.18 -0.08 -10.53
N GLY A 79 -16.01 -0.97 -10.99
CA GLY A 79 -17.36 -0.64 -11.43
C GLY A 79 -18.25 -1.86 -11.36
N SER A 80 -18.33 -2.52 -10.22
CA SER A 80 -18.97 -3.83 -10.05
C SER A 80 -20.42 -3.92 -10.54
N ALA A 81 -21.07 -2.80 -10.78
CA ALA A 81 -22.41 -2.70 -11.37
C ALA A 81 -22.41 -2.23 -12.84
N ALA A 82 -21.23 -1.96 -13.41
CA ALA A 82 -21.07 -1.48 -14.78
C ALA A 82 -20.39 -2.55 -15.66
N ASP A 83 -20.47 -2.36 -16.97
CA ASP A 83 -19.70 -3.15 -17.94
C ASP A 83 -18.40 -2.45 -18.32
N VAL A 84 -17.50 -3.18 -18.99
CA VAL A 84 -16.18 -2.66 -19.44
C VAL A 84 -16.33 -1.42 -20.31
N ALA A 85 -17.32 -1.37 -21.20
CA ALA A 85 -17.53 -0.23 -22.08
C ALA A 85 -17.95 1.02 -21.32
N THR A 86 -18.81 0.88 -20.32
CA THR A 86 -19.26 1.97 -19.47
C THR A 86 -18.10 2.57 -18.67
N VAL A 87 -17.26 1.73 -18.06
CA VAL A 87 -16.04 2.18 -17.38
C VAL A 87 -15.06 2.82 -18.37
N GLY A 88 -14.83 2.18 -19.52
CA GLY A 88 -13.94 2.70 -20.57
C GLY A 88 -14.35 4.07 -21.12
N ASN A 89 -15.64 4.29 -21.30
CA ASN A 89 -16.16 5.58 -21.74
C ASN A 89 -15.92 6.68 -20.70
N LEU A 90 -16.04 6.35 -19.41
CA LEU A 90 -15.75 7.28 -18.32
C LEU A 90 -14.27 7.66 -18.29
N LEU A 91 -13.37 6.69 -18.49
CA LEU A 91 -11.92 6.92 -18.57
C LEU A 91 -11.56 7.79 -19.79
N LYS A 92 -12.09 7.46 -20.98
CA LYS A 92 -11.89 8.27 -22.22
C LYS A 92 -12.34 9.71 -22.06
N ALA A 93 -13.49 9.94 -21.42
CA ALA A 93 -13.98 11.29 -21.15
C ALA A 93 -13.04 12.10 -20.25
N SER A 94 -12.13 11.43 -19.56
CA SER A 94 -11.08 12.02 -18.73
C SER A 94 -9.69 11.98 -19.38
N ASN A 95 -9.62 11.72 -20.68
CA ASN A 95 -8.39 11.58 -21.48
C ASN A 95 -7.44 10.47 -20.97
N LEU A 96 -8.00 9.39 -20.42
CA LEU A 96 -7.27 8.21 -20.00
C LEU A 96 -7.46 7.05 -20.98
N PRO A 97 -6.53 6.07 -21.01
CA PRO A 97 -6.74 4.80 -21.69
C PRO A 97 -8.03 4.11 -21.20
N ASP A 98 -8.82 3.54 -22.09
CA ASP A 98 -10.09 2.89 -21.76
C ASP A 98 -9.94 1.43 -21.33
N ASP A 99 -8.77 0.84 -21.59
CA ASP A 99 -8.46 -0.57 -21.34
C ASP A 99 -7.79 -0.82 -19.99
N ARG A 100 -7.33 0.24 -19.31
CA ARG A 100 -6.57 0.11 -18.05
C ARG A 100 -6.80 1.27 -17.10
N LEU A 101 -6.52 1.00 -15.83
CA LEU A 101 -6.42 2.00 -14.77
C LEU A 101 -5.00 2.00 -14.22
N THR A 102 -4.52 3.20 -13.92
CA THR A 102 -3.25 3.38 -13.22
C THR A 102 -3.52 3.99 -11.85
N LEU A 103 -3.11 3.31 -10.80
CA LEU A 103 -3.21 3.75 -9.43
C LEU A 103 -1.81 3.99 -8.88
N SER A 104 -1.56 5.14 -8.30
CA SER A 104 -0.33 5.35 -7.53
C SER A 104 -0.40 4.59 -6.21
N VAL A 105 0.74 4.33 -5.59
CA VAL A 105 0.85 3.99 -4.17
C VAL A 105 1.74 5.05 -3.56
N ASN A 106 1.14 5.89 -2.75
CA ASN A 106 1.81 7.01 -2.11
C ASN A 106 1.64 6.90 -0.59
N ALA A 107 2.63 7.36 0.16
CA ALA A 107 2.57 7.51 1.60
C ALA A 107 2.73 8.99 1.99
N LEU A 108 2.26 9.36 3.17
CA LEU A 108 2.35 10.73 3.65
C LEU A 108 3.27 10.82 4.86
N LEU A 109 4.27 11.69 4.79
CA LEU A 109 5.15 12.02 5.91
C LEU A 109 4.74 13.36 6.51
N VAL A 110 4.59 13.41 7.83
CA VAL A 110 4.23 14.61 8.60
C VAL A 110 5.32 14.91 9.63
N ARG A 111 5.90 16.08 9.56
CA ARG A 111 6.83 16.58 10.58
C ARG A 111 6.08 17.46 11.57
N ALA A 112 5.81 16.95 12.78
CA ALA A 112 5.05 17.63 13.83
C ALA A 112 5.91 17.82 15.09
N GLY A 113 6.66 18.91 15.15
CA GLY A 113 7.62 19.18 16.23
C GLY A 113 8.73 18.14 16.27
N LYS A 114 8.80 17.36 17.36
CA LYS A 114 9.80 16.27 17.49
C LYS A 114 9.32 14.93 16.88
N ARG A 115 8.10 14.87 16.37
CA ARG A 115 7.56 13.65 15.78
C ARG A 115 7.76 13.64 14.27
N VAL A 116 8.17 12.51 13.78
CA VAL A 116 8.24 12.15 12.37
C VAL A 116 7.24 11.03 12.18
N ILE A 117 6.11 11.39 11.59
CA ILE A 117 4.94 10.51 11.45
C ILE A 117 4.85 10.07 10.00
N LEU A 118 4.85 8.77 9.75
CA LEU A 118 4.59 8.18 8.45
C LEU A 118 3.15 7.63 8.44
N ILE A 119 2.35 7.98 7.45
CA ILE A 119 1.03 7.40 7.23
C ILE A 119 1.15 6.41 6.07
N ASP A 120 0.87 5.14 6.38
CA ASP A 120 1.08 3.95 5.58
C ASP A 120 2.55 3.66 5.20
N SER A 121 2.84 2.43 4.86
CA SER A 121 4.21 1.97 4.65
C SER A 121 4.48 1.40 3.26
N GLY A 122 3.53 1.52 2.36
CA GLY A 122 3.67 1.06 0.97
C GLY A 122 3.75 -0.46 0.82
N LEU A 123 4.14 -0.89 -0.38
CA LEU A 123 4.25 -2.30 -0.79
C LEU A 123 5.41 -3.05 -0.13
N GLY A 124 6.46 -2.31 0.24
CA GLY A 124 7.67 -2.90 0.80
C GLY A 124 8.59 -3.57 -0.23
N PRO A 125 9.71 -4.14 0.26
CA PRO A 125 10.81 -4.58 -0.60
C PRO A 125 10.49 -5.84 -1.43
N ALA A 126 9.49 -6.63 -1.05
CA ALA A 126 9.15 -7.88 -1.74
C ALA A 126 8.61 -7.65 -3.16
N VAL A 127 8.04 -6.48 -3.42
CA VAL A 127 7.47 -6.09 -4.72
C VAL A 127 8.05 -4.77 -5.23
N HIS A 128 9.29 -4.49 -4.88
CA HIS A 128 10.06 -3.34 -5.35
C HIS A 128 9.47 -1.98 -4.96
N GLY A 129 8.80 -1.88 -3.82
CA GLY A 129 8.36 -0.59 -3.27
C GLY A 129 9.52 0.38 -3.10
N ALA A 130 9.34 1.62 -3.49
CA ALA A 130 10.37 2.67 -3.48
C ALA A 130 10.32 3.56 -2.22
N LEU A 131 9.44 3.28 -1.26
CA LEU A 131 9.20 4.13 -0.09
C LEU A 131 10.47 4.45 0.69
N MET A 132 11.34 3.44 0.91
CA MET A 132 12.60 3.67 1.65
C MET A 132 13.54 4.64 0.92
N ALA A 133 13.59 4.56 -0.41
CA ALA A 133 14.35 5.51 -1.22
C ALA A 133 13.70 6.90 -1.20
N SER A 134 12.37 6.98 -1.26
CA SER A 134 11.62 8.24 -1.16
C SER A 134 11.76 8.91 0.21
N LEU A 135 11.87 8.13 1.30
CA LEU A 135 12.23 8.65 2.63
C LEU A 135 13.64 9.25 2.62
N GLY A 136 14.60 8.59 1.96
CA GLY A 136 15.94 9.11 1.76
C GLY A 136 15.94 10.45 1.02
N GLU A 137 15.14 10.59 -0.06
CA GLU A 137 14.92 11.85 -0.78
C GLU A 137 14.30 12.93 0.12
N ALA A 138 13.47 12.55 1.09
CA ALA A 138 12.93 13.46 2.10
C ALA A 138 13.93 13.81 3.21
N GLY A 139 15.14 13.25 3.18
CA GLY A 139 16.15 13.42 4.23
C GLY A 139 15.72 12.81 5.57
N VAL A 140 15.08 11.64 5.54
CA VAL A 140 14.61 10.91 6.73
C VAL A 140 15.13 9.48 6.69
N ALA A 141 15.85 9.10 7.74
CA ALA A 141 16.22 7.71 7.94
C ALA A 141 15.06 6.92 8.59
N PRO A 142 14.92 5.63 8.31
CA PRO A 142 13.84 4.83 8.90
C PRO A 142 13.80 4.82 10.42
N ASP A 143 14.95 4.95 11.09
CA ASP A 143 15.05 5.01 12.55
C ASP A 143 14.75 6.40 13.15
N GLU A 144 14.51 7.40 12.32
CA GLU A 144 14.00 8.71 12.73
C GLU A 144 12.47 8.77 12.76
N VAL A 145 11.79 7.81 12.10
CA VAL A 145 10.32 7.71 12.15
C VAL A 145 9.90 7.31 13.58
N THR A 146 9.05 8.14 14.18
CA THR A 146 8.59 7.95 15.56
C THR A 146 7.26 7.24 15.64
N ASP A 147 6.42 7.40 14.64
CA ASP A 147 5.09 6.78 14.55
C ASP A 147 4.83 6.35 13.10
N VAL A 148 4.29 5.15 12.93
CA VAL A 148 3.69 4.71 11.67
C VAL A 148 2.20 4.56 11.90
N LEU A 149 1.40 5.38 11.24
CA LEU A 149 -0.06 5.33 11.31
C LEU A 149 -0.58 4.53 10.13
N ILE A 150 -1.38 3.52 10.38
CA ILE A 150 -1.92 2.66 9.33
C ILE A 150 -3.39 3.00 9.11
N THR A 151 -3.76 3.33 7.87
CA THR A 151 -5.14 3.56 7.47
C THR A 151 -5.94 2.27 7.50
N HIS A 152 -5.38 1.21 6.91
CA HIS A 152 -5.92 -0.15 6.89
C HIS A 152 -4.82 -1.16 6.54
N SER A 153 -5.13 -2.45 6.60
CA SER A 153 -4.12 -3.51 6.55
C SER A 153 -4.05 -4.27 5.22
N HIS A 154 -4.44 -3.67 4.10
CA HIS A 154 -4.08 -4.21 2.80
C HIS A 154 -2.58 -4.10 2.54
N PHE A 155 -2.08 -4.98 1.71
CA PHE A 155 -0.65 -5.20 1.55
C PHE A 155 0.13 -3.95 1.10
N ASP A 156 -0.46 -3.14 0.27
CA ASP A 156 0.15 -1.90 -0.23
C ASP A 156 0.16 -0.74 0.77
N HIS A 157 -0.41 -0.94 1.96
CA HIS A 157 -0.36 0.00 3.09
C HIS A 157 0.53 -0.50 4.23
N VAL A 158 0.67 -1.83 4.38
CA VAL A 158 1.42 -2.43 5.49
C VAL A 158 2.66 -3.21 5.06
N GLY A 159 2.85 -3.47 3.76
CA GLY A 159 3.93 -4.33 3.24
C GLY A 159 5.33 -3.84 3.60
N GLY A 160 5.52 -2.54 3.73
CA GLY A 160 6.78 -1.92 4.13
C GLY A 160 7.05 -1.87 5.62
N LEU A 161 6.17 -2.39 6.49
CA LEU A 161 6.43 -2.47 7.94
C LEU A 161 7.55 -3.45 8.30
N ALA A 162 7.83 -4.43 7.44
CA ALA A 162 8.94 -5.36 7.59
C ALA A 162 9.96 -5.19 6.46
N GLY A 163 11.24 -5.18 6.82
CA GLY A 163 12.34 -5.19 5.87
C GLY A 163 12.52 -6.56 5.20
N ALA A 164 13.37 -6.63 4.17
CA ALA A 164 13.71 -7.87 3.48
C ALA A 164 14.39 -8.91 4.40
N ASP A 165 14.96 -8.47 5.52
CA ASP A 165 15.55 -9.32 6.56
C ASP A 165 14.52 -9.87 7.57
N GLY A 166 13.24 -9.58 7.37
CA GLY A 166 12.14 -9.99 8.24
C GLY A 166 12.08 -9.26 9.59
N LYS A 167 12.78 -8.13 9.73
CA LYS A 167 12.72 -7.28 10.93
C LYS A 167 11.86 -6.04 10.68
N LEU A 168 11.55 -5.33 11.76
CA LEU A 168 10.86 -4.04 11.66
C LEU A 168 11.65 -3.07 10.77
N ALA A 169 10.96 -2.51 9.78
CA ALA A 169 11.54 -1.51 8.90
C ALA A 169 11.73 -0.15 9.60
N PHE A 170 10.90 0.14 10.62
CA PHE A 170 10.93 1.35 11.42
C PHE A 170 11.15 1.02 12.89
N PRO A 171 12.39 0.70 13.31
CA PRO A 171 12.67 0.02 14.59
C PRO A 171 12.37 0.88 15.84
N LYS A 172 12.25 2.20 15.69
CA LYS A 172 11.93 3.11 16.80
C LYS A 172 10.49 3.61 16.78
N ALA A 173 9.73 3.27 15.72
CA ALA A 173 8.37 3.74 15.57
C ALA A 173 7.38 2.93 16.38
N VAL A 174 6.36 3.64 16.90
CA VAL A 174 5.12 3.00 17.37
C VAL A 174 4.20 2.84 16.16
N ILE A 175 3.80 1.60 15.87
CA ILE A 175 2.81 1.32 14.84
C ILE A 175 1.42 1.53 15.44
N ARG A 176 0.58 2.36 14.80
CA ARG A 176 -0.76 2.67 15.29
C ARG A 176 -1.81 2.23 14.29
N MET A 177 -2.80 1.49 14.77
CA MET A 177 -3.88 0.95 13.95
C MET A 177 -5.19 1.00 14.72
N SER A 178 -6.33 1.14 14.06
CA SER A 178 -7.60 1.04 14.76
C SER A 178 -7.77 -0.35 15.38
N THR A 179 -8.45 -0.44 16.51
CA THR A 179 -8.67 -1.73 17.20
C THR A 179 -9.37 -2.75 16.30
N ALA A 180 -10.33 -2.29 15.51
CA ALA A 180 -11.05 -3.15 14.57
C ALA A 180 -10.15 -3.64 13.44
N GLU A 181 -9.30 -2.76 12.91
CA GLU A 181 -8.38 -3.11 11.83
C GLU A 181 -7.32 -4.11 12.27
N TRP A 182 -6.73 -3.89 13.44
CA TRP A 182 -5.76 -4.83 14.00
C TRP A 182 -6.37 -6.21 14.26
N ALA A 183 -7.59 -6.25 14.74
CA ALA A 183 -8.32 -7.53 14.93
C ALA A 183 -8.58 -8.20 13.58
N TRP A 184 -8.97 -7.43 12.56
CA TRP A 184 -9.21 -7.94 11.22
C TRP A 184 -7.92 -8.45 10.57
N MET A 185 -6.84 -7.67 10.61
CA MET A 185 -5.53 -8.08 10.08
C MET A 185 -5.06 -9.41 10.66
N LYS A 186 -5.20 -9.60 11.99
CA LYS A 186 -4.84 -10.86 12.66
C LYS A 186 -5.68 -12.05 12.21
N SER A 187 -6.87 -11.82 11.69
CA SER A 187 -7.73 -12.88 11.16
C SER A 187 -7.40 -13.29 9.73
N GLN A 188 -6.55 -12.52 9.02
CA GLN A 188 -6.20 -12.77 7.63
C GLN A 188 -5.01 -13.72 7.52
N PRO A 189 -5.15 -14.92 6.90
CA PRO A 189 -4.07 -15.88 6.81
C PRO A 189 -2.83 -15.35 6.07
N ASN A 190 -3.03 -14.50 5.05
CA ASN A 190 -1.95 -13.89 4.26
C ASN A 190 -1.17 -12.82 5.04
N ALA A 191 -1.72 -12.27 6.12
CA ALA A 191 -1.04 -11.30 6.97
C ALA A 191 -0.23 -11.96 8.12
N ALA A 192 -0.38 -13.27 8.35
CA ALA A 192 0.19 -13.95 9.52
C ALA A 192 1.70 -13.77 9.71
N ALA A 193 2.46 -13.76 8.62
CA ALA A 193 3.91 -13.55 8.68
C ALA A 193 4.25 -12.13 9.15
N LEU A 194 3.57 -11.12 8.61
CA LEU A 194 3.78 -9.72 8.99
C LEU A 194 3.28 -9.46 10.41
N VAL A 195 2.11 -9.98 10.78
CA VAL A 195 1.58 -9.90 12.16
C VAL A 195 2.62 -10.39 13.15
N LYS A 196 3.29 -11.51 12.90
CA LYS A 196 4.34 -12.04 13.78
C LYS A 196 5.50 -11.06 14.00
N VAL A 197 5.83 -10.26 12.99
CA VAL A 197 6.92 -9.27 13.09
C VAL A 197 6.49 -8.06 13.91
N ILE A 198 5.24 -7.60 13.75
CA ILE A 198 4.79 -6.30 14.28
C ILE A 198 3.98 -6.38 15.58
N ASP A 199 3.50 -7.58 16.01
CA ASP A 199 2.52 -7.74 17.10
C ASP A 199 2.92 -7.01 18.39
N GLY A 200 4.18 -7.09 18.82
CA GLY A 200 4.67 -6.40 20.01
C GLY A 200 4.84 -4.87 19.88
N HIS A 201 4.62 -4.31 18.69
CA HIS A 201 4.88 -2.90 18.35
C HIS A 201 3.61 -2.13 17.97
N VAL A 202 2.47 -2.81 17.91
CA VAL A 202 1.19 -2.20 17.55
C VAL A 202 0.49 -1.64 18.80
N GLN A 203 0.15 -0.35 18.75
CA GLN A 203 -0.77 0.30 19.69
C GLN A 203 -2.08 0.59 18.98
N THR A 204 -3.17 0.05 19.53
CA THR A 204 -4.48 0.24 18.95
C THR A 204 -5.19 1.47 19.52
N PHE A 205 -6.12 2.01 18.74
CA PHE A 205 -6.98 3.13 19.14
C PHE A 205 -8.42 2.94 18.63
N THR A 206 -9.35 3.71 19.18
CA THR A 206 -10.70 3.87 18.66
C THR A 206 -10.74 5.08 17.74
N PRO A 207 -11.36 5.00 16.54
CA PRO A 207 -11.51 6.15 15.64
C PRO A 207 -12.15 7.36 16.33
N GLY A 208 -11.71 8.56 15.95
CA GLY A 208 -12.04 9.82 16.62
C GLY A 208 -11.04 10.23 17.71
N ALA A 209 -10.10 9.34 18.08
CA ALA A 209 -9.06 9.66 19.04
C ALA A 209 -7.99 10.58 18.44
N PRO A 210 -7.44 11.54 19.22
CA PRO A 210 -6.23 12.25 18.86
C PRO A 210 -5.05 11.25 18.90
N ILE A 211 -4.30 11.15 17.81
CA ILE A 211 -3.19 10.21 17.66
C ILE A 211 -1.85 10.89 17.97
N ALA A 212 -1.72 12.13 17.51
CA ALA A 212 -0.57 12.98 17.73
C ALA A 212 -1.00 14.45 17.74
N PRO A 213 -0.17 15.40 18.16
CA PRO A 213 -0.49 16.82 18.05
C PRO A 213 -0.88 17.21 16.62
N GLY A 214 -2.13 17.68 16.44
CA GLY A 214 -2.67 18.05 15.14
C GLY A 214 -3.06 16.87 14.24
N VAL A 215 -3.04 15.63 14.72
CA VAL A 215 -3.45 14.44 13.95
C VAL A 215 -4.55 13.68 14.70
N THR A 216 -5.71 13.55 14.08
CA THR A 216 -6.88 12.83 14.61
C THR A 216 -7.31 11.77 13.63
N SER A 217 -7.65 10.58 14.12
CA SER A 217 -8.19 9.51 13.28
C SER A 217 -9.67 9.76 12.97
N VAL A 218 -10.08 9.45 11.75
CA VAL A 218 -11.47 9.58 11.27
C VAL A 218 -11.95 8.22 10.80
N ALA A 219 -13.11 7.76 11.28
CA ALA A 219 -13.70 6.51 10.81
C ALA A 219 -14.11 6.64 9.33
N LEU A 220 -13.56 5.79 8.47
CA LEU A 220 -13.90 5.70 7.04
C LEU A 220 -14.17 4.24 6.65
N ASN A 221 -14.95 3.54 7.48
CA ASN A 221 -15.21 2.11 7.38
C ASN A 221 -15.85 1.69 6.05
N GLY A 222 -15.69 0.42 5.71
CA GLY A 222 -16.34 -0.24 4.58
C GLY A 222 -15.35 -0.90 3.64
N HIS A 223 -14.26 -0.23 3.28
CA HIS A 223 -13.17 -0.83 2.53
C HIS A 223 -12.55 -1.99 3.33
N THR A 224 -12.16 -1.75 4.57
CA THR A 224 -11.96 -2.77 5.59
C THR A 224 -12.81 -2.46 6.82
N PRO A 225 -13.03 -3.41 7.75
CA PRO A 225 -13.86 -3.19 8.93
C PRO A 225 -13.38 -2.09 9.85
N GLY A 226 -12.09 -1.85 9.91
CA GLY A 226 -11.47 -0.85 10.76
C GLY A 226 -10.78 0.30 10.04
N HIS A 227 -11.03 0.46 8.73
CA HIS A 227 -10.43 1.51 7.91
C HIS A 227 -10.66 2.90 8.50
N VAL A 228 -9.58 3.68 8.58
CA VAL A 228 -9.58 5.06 9.06
C VAL A 228 -8.86 5.98 8.06
N GLY A 229 -9.27 7.25 8.06
CA GLY A 229 -8.45 8.33 7.55
C GLY A 229 -7.76 9.07 8.70
N TYR A 230 -6.86 9.99 8.36
CA TYR A 230 -6.21 10.86 9.32
C TYR A 230 -6.43 12.32 8.93
N GLU A 231 -7.09 13.05 9.82
CA GLU A 231 -7.24 14.50 9.68
C GLU A 231 -6.04 15.19 10.33
N ILE A 232 -5.31 15.95 9.53
CA ILE A 232 -4.15 16.71 9.97
C ILE A 232 -4.54 18.18 10.01
N THR A 233 -4.40 18.81 11.17
CA THR A 233 -4.81 20.21 11.39
C THR A 233 -3.61 21.08 11.74
N SER A 234 -3.57 22.29 11.17
CA SER A 234 -2.54 23.28 11.42
C SER A 234 -3.17 24.68 11.38
N GLY A 235 -3.42 25.25 12.53
CA GLY A 235 -4.15 26.52 12.66
C GLY A 235 -5.59 26.38 12.16
N LYS A 236 -5.92 27.09 11.09
CA LYS A 236 -7.25 27.03 10.45
C LYS A 236 -7.30 26.12 9.22
N GLN A 237 -6.20 25.48 8.88
CA GLN A 237 -6.11 24.61 7.71
C GLN A 237 -6.19 23.15 8.14
N SER A 238 -6.82 22.33 7.32
CA SER A 238 -6.90 20.88 7.50
C SER A 238 -6.60 20.15 6.19
N LEU A 239 -6.12 18.95 6.35
CA LEU A 239 -5.93 17.94 5.31
C LEU A 239 -6.51 16.62 5.82
N LEU A 240 -7.32 15.96 5.01
CA LEU A 240 -7.74 14.59 5.26
C LEU A 240 -6.95 13.64 4.37
N ASP A 241 -6.20 12.73 4.98
CA ASP A 241 -5.74 11.51 4.33
C ASP A 241 -6.92 10.53 4.28
N ILE A 242 -7.35 10.17 3.08
CA ILE A 242 -8.57 9.38 2.90
C ILE A 242 -8.32 7.87 2.84
N GLY A 243 -7.06 7.41 2.86
CA GLY A 243 -6.73 6.01 2.62
C GLY A 243 -7.46 5.47 1.39
N ASP A 244 -7.98 4.26 1.50
CA ASP A 244 -8.69 3.57 0.42
C ASP A 244 -10.21 3.77 0.42
N MET A 245 -10.67 4.86 1.01
CA MET A 245 -12.06 5.28 0.80
C MET A 245 -12.35 5.52 -0.70
N ALA A 246 -11.31 5.87 -1.47
CA ALA A 246 -11.39 6.07 -2.92
C ALA A 246 -10.06 5.72 -3.59
N HIS A 247 -10.11 5.03 -4.75
CA HIS A 247 -8.93 4.54 -5.46
C HIS A 247 -8.67 5.29 -6.77
N SER A 248 -9.72 5.65 -7.51
CA SER A 248 -9.59 6.31 -8.81
C SER A 248 -10.09 7.75 -8.75
N TRP A 249 -9.22 8.70 -9.11
CA TRP A 249 -9.57 10.11 -9.21
C TRP A 249 -10.63 10.41 -10.28
N VAL A 250 -10.89 9.46 -11.18
CA VAL A 250 -11.98 9.54 -12.15
C VAL A 250 -13.18 8.75 -11.67
N ILE A 251 -13.06 7.43 -11.53
CA ILE A 251 -14.21 6.55 -11.29
C ILE A 251 -14.84 6.86 -9.92
N SER A 252 -14.01 6.91 -8.86
CA SER A 252 -14.55 7.11 -7.51
C SER A 252 -15.23 8.47 -7.34
N LEU A 253 -14.78 9.49 -8.05
CA LEU A 253 -15.36 10.84 -7.99
C LEU A 253 -16.55 11.01 -8.91
N LYS A 254 -16.52 10.44 -10.12
CA LYS A 254 -17.63 10.55 -11.08
C LYS A 254 -18.78 9.61 -10.75
N LYS A 255 -18.48 8.49 -10.07
CA LYS A 255 -19.43 7.43 -9.72
C LYS A 255 -19.24 7.00 -8.26
N PRO A 256 -19.45 7.88 -7.29
CA PRO A 256 -19.23 7.55 -5.88
C PRO A 256 -20.14 6.44 -5.36
N GLU A 257 -21.25 6.17 -6.08
CA GLU A 257 -22.17 5.07 -5.80
C GLU A 257 -21.68 3.71 -6.30
N TRP A 258 -20.64 3.66 -7.14
CA TRP A 258 -20.09 2.39 -7.60
C TRP A 258 -19.28 1.72 -6.51
N THR A 259 -19.48 0.40 -6.38
CA THR A 259 -18.74 -0.42 -5.43
C THR A 259 -17.50 -1.01 -6.07
N MET A 260 -16.48 -1.26 -5.28
CA MET A 260 -15.23 -1.88 -5.73
C MET A 260 -15.13 -3.31 -5.23
N GLN A 261 -14.40 -4.15 -5.95
CA GLN A 261 -14.22 -5.56 -5.51
C GLN A 261 -13.49 -5.66 -4.18
N PHE A 262 -12.59 -4.72 -3.90
CA PHE A 262 -11.78 -4.68 -2.68
C PHE A 262 -12.57 -4.25 -1.44
N ASP A 263 -13.75 -3.64 -1.61
CA ASP A 263 -14.58 -3.21 -0.48
C ASP A 263 -15.14 -4.43 0.24
N ASN A 264 -14.77 -4.63 1.52
CA ASN A 264 -15.22 -5.72 2.36
C ASN A 264 -16.73 -5.61 2.66
N ASP A 265 -17.20 -4.41 3.00
CA ASP A 265 -18.62 -4.05 3.10
C ASP A 265 -18.94 -2.96 2.08
N LYS A 266 -19.41 -3.39 0.92
CA LYS A 266 -19.68 -2.53 -0.23
C LYS A 266 -20.72 -1.44 0.07
N ALA A 267 -21.74 -1.77 0.85
CA ALA A 267 -22.80 -0.80 1.20
C ALA A 267 -22.25 0.31 2.11
N THR A 268 -21.50 -0.08 3.14
CA THR A 268 -20.85 0.85 4.06
C THR A 268 -19.78 1.68 3.33
N ALA A 269 -18.93 1.08 2.49
CA ALA A 269 -17.90 1.78 1.73
C ALA A 269 -18.50 2.84 0.80
N MET A 270 -19.56 2.51 0.08
CA MET A 270 -20.31 3.45 -0.77
C MET A 270 -20.88 4.60 0.05
N ALA A 271 -21.53 4.32 1.17
CA ALA A 271 -22.13 5.34 2.03
C ALA A 271 -21.06 6.28 2.59
N THR A 272 -19.96 5.73 3.10
CA THR A 272 -18.78 6.46 3.59
C THR A 272 -18.20 7.36 2.52
N ARG A 273 -17.98 6.85 1.32
CA ARG A 273 -17.42 7.58 0.17
C ARG A 273 -18.31 8.78 -0.19
N LYS A 274 -19.61 8.56 -0.36
CA LYS A 274 -20.56 9.62 -0.69
C LYS A 274 -20.60 10.72 0.38
N ALA A 275 -20.70 10.34 1.65
CA ALA A 275 -20.75 11.29 2.76
C ALA A 275 -19.46 12.09 2.86
N THR A 276 -18.31 11.43 2.71
CA THR A 276 -16.99 12.08 2.81
C THR A 276 -16.75 13.03 1.64
N PHE A 277 -17.07 12.65 0.40
CA PHE A 277 -16.93 13.56 -0.73
C PHE A 277 -17.84 14.79 -0.62
N ALA A 278 -19.08 14.61 -0.15
CA ALA A 278 -19.98 15.74 0.10
C ALA A 278 -19.41 16.71 1.16
N ARG A 279 -18.80 16.16 2.23
CA ARG A 279 -18.09 16.95 3.24
C ARG A 279 -16.90 17.69 2.66
N LEU A 280 -16.02 17.01 1.92
CA LEU A 280 -14.80 17.56 1.34
C LEU A 280 -15.10 18.67 0.31
N ALA A 281 -16.09 18.46 -0.54
CA ALA A 281 -16.54 19.47 -1.51
C ALA A 281 -17.08 20.73 -0.84
N LYS A 282 -17.68 20.60 0.34
CA LYS A 282 -18.22 21.74 1.12
C LYS A 282 -17.14 22.45 1.94
N SER A 283 -16.22 21.70 2.55
CA SER A 283 -15.17 22.27 3.42
C SER A 283 -14.02 22.87 2.64
N HIS A 284 -13.81 22.41 1.41
CA HIS A 284 -12.64 22.77 0.59
C HIS A 284 -11.29 22.50 1.28
N GLU A 285 -11.25 21.56 2.23
CA GLU A 285 -10.00 21.15 2.85
C GLU A 285 -9.11 20.38 1.87
N LEU A 286 -7.81 20.35 2.14
CA LEU A 286 -6.89 19.53 1.36
C LEU A 286 -7.19 18.04 1.58
N VAL A 287 -6.91 17.26 0.57
CA VAL A 287 -7.02 15.81 0.60
C VAL A 287 -5.70 15.22 0.19
N PHE A 288 -5.25 14.21 0.91
CA PHE A 288 -4.25 13.27 0.45
C PHE A 288 -4.97 11.96 0.10
N ALA A 289 -4.74 11.48 -1.13
CA ALA A 289 -5.34 10.26 -1.65
C ALA A 289 -4.21 9.34 -2.15
N PRO A 290 -3.89 8.25 -1.44
CA PRO A 290 -2.74 7.37 -1.74
C PRO A 290 -2.71 6.85 -3.17
N HIS A 291 -3.88 6.55 -3.74
CA HIS A 291 -4.01 5.95 -5.07
C HIS A 291 -4.25 6.94 -6.21
N PHE A 292 -4.39 8.22 -5.91
CA PHE A 292 -4.50 9.23 -6.96
C PHE A 292 -3.12 9.55 -7.54
N PRO A 293 -3.05 10.15 -8.75
CA PRO A 293 -1.76 10.46 -9.36
C PRO A 293 -0.84 11.22 -8.41
N TYR A 294 0.41 10.76 -8.32
CA TYR A 294 1.43 11.40 -7.46
C TYR A 294 1.51 12.92 -7.72
N PRO A 295 1.55 13.76 -6.70
CA PRO A 295 1.77 13.46 -5.28
C PRO A 295 0.51 13.10 -4.49
N GLY A 296 -0.65 12.96 -5.10
CA GLY A 296 -1.90 12.59 -4.44
C GLY A 296 -2.52 13.69 -3.57
N VAL A 297 -2.06 14.93 -3.71
CA VAL A 297 -2.51 16.10 -2.95
C VAL A 297 -3.42 16.97 -3.80
N GLY A 298 -4.58 17.35 -3.29
CA GLY A 298 -5.53 18.18 -4.02
C GLY A 298 -6.82 18.43 -3.26
N ARG A 299 -7.89 18.80 -4.00
CA ARG A 299 -9.23 19.03 -3.44
C ARG A 299 -10.28 18.29 -4.22
N VAL A 300 -11.33 17.92 -3.50
CA VAL A 300 -12.57 17.42 -4.09
C VAL A 300 -13.51 18.59 -4.29
N VAL A 301 -13.96 18.79 -5.52
CA VAL A 301 -14.88 19.88 -5.89
C VAL A 301 -16.15 19.30 -6.46
N ALA A 302 -17.30 19.85 -6.09
CA ALA A 302 -18.61 19.44 -6.63
C ALA A 302 -18.68 19.71 -8.14
N ASP A 303 -19.24 18.78 -8.90
CA ASP A 303 -19.44 18.87 -10.35
C ASP A 303 -20.77 18.20 -10.73
N GLY A 304 -21.85 18.99 -10.67
CA GLY A 304 -23.22 18.49 -10.75
C GLY A 304 -23.53 17.52 -9.62
N ASP A 305 -23.97 16.31 -9.97
CA ASP A 305 -24.28 15.24 -9.02
C ASP A 305 -23.02 14.38 -8.68
N ALA A 306 -21.87 14.77 -9.20
CA ALA A 306 -20.60 14.09 -9.03
C ALA A 306 -19.53 15.04 -8.45
N TYR A 307 -18.26 14.62 -8.53
CA TYR A 307 -17.12 15.39 -8.05
C TYR A 307 -16.00 15.39 -9.07
N THR A 308 -15.09 16.34 -8.91
CA THR A 308 -13.86 16.48 -9.71
C THR A 308 -12.67 16.65 -8.77
N TRP A 309 -11.55 16.05 -9.15
CA TRP A 309 -10.26 16.22 -8.49
C TRP A 309 -9.55 17.46 -9.05
N VAL A 310 -9.17 18.35 -8.16
CA VAL A 310 -8.33 19.49 -8.48
C VAL A 310 -6.99 19.28 -7.77
N PRO A 311 -5.95 18.83 -8.49
CA PRO A 311 -4.65 18.64 -7.87
C PRO A 311 -4.08 19.96 -7.37
N GLU A 312 -3.55 19.97 -6.15
CA GLU A 312 -2.73 21.06 -5.63
C GLU A 312 -1.28 20.58 -5.62
N VAL A 313 -0.52 21.03 -6.60
CA VAL A 313 0.93 20.83 -6.65
C VAL A 313 1.56 22.14 -6.21
N PRO A 314 2.44 22.12 -5.19
CA PRO A 314 3.21 23.30 -4.81
C PRO A 314 4.18 23.71 -5.92
#